data_eb68dc04d17f4b778a34a9859e4ae330
#
_entry.id   eb68dc04d17f4b778a34a9859e4ae330
#
_cell.length_a   1.000
_cell.length_b   1.000
_cell.length_c   1.000
_cell.angle_alpha   90.00
_cell.angle_beta   90.00
_cell.angle_gamma   90.00
#
_symmetry.space_group_name_H-M   'P 1'
#
loop_
_entity.id
_entity.type
_entity.pdbx_description
1 polymer ?
#
loop_
_entity_poly.entity_id
_entity_poly.type
_entity_poly.pdbx_seq_one_letter_code
_entity_poly.pdbx_strand_id
1 'polypeptide(L)'
;MIIRFAVENWRSFRNRAELDMTATRERQHSDRLSVSPALGVKLLPVTAIFGANASGKTKFVEALSFAQRYIVEGVPSNAQIAVRPFKLDVEMEKKPSTFEFDLLINDLIYSFKFILSSSCVVEEILTVQNSYAAYELYSRKANEPMTFGSRLLKDVDEGILRVLEGGTRENMLFLTNAIGQKVKSPLLNALYSWFEKKLTVITPHSRYIQIQRLADQSDVMTDGILRLLKALDTGIDHLEEVVDHDFERKILAEQLQSIQNDLAQQRGVIRCNENSVLMHEGGKTVLKKISPIHKRNDDSMVAFELSDESDGTQRLLDLVPLFYDLRQSQSSSVYVIDELDRSLHVNITRWLLTDFLNHCSAASRTQLIFTTHDVNLVDQKIFRRDELWITDRQPDGSSELYSFGEFKEVRNDKDIRKSYLSGAMGGVPNILG
;
A
#
# COMPACT_ATOMS: atom_id res chain seq x y z
N MET A 1 -11.31 0.70 0.97
CA MET A 1 -10.84 0.04 -0.27
C MET A 1 -10.52 1.10 -1.31
N ILE A 2 -9.54 0.86 -2.17
CA ILE A 2 -9.32 1.67 -3.38
C ILE A 2 -10.39 1.30 -4.40
N ILE A 3 -11.08 2.30 -4.93
CA ILE A 3 -11.92 2.18 -6.12
C ILE A 3 -11.06 2.51 -7.34
N ARG A 4 -10.33 3.65 -7.25
CA ARG A 4 -9.48 4.14 -8.34
C ARG A 4 -8.30 4.90 -7.77
N PHE A 5 -7.15 4.75 -8.38
CA PHE A 5 -5.97 5.59 -8.18
C PHE A 5 -5.43 6.05 -9.52
N ALA A 6 -5.21 7.35 -9.67
CA ALA A 6 -4.61 7.89 -10.87
C ALA A 6 -3.47 8.85 -10.54
N VAL A 7 -2.47 8.85 -11.42
CA VAL A 7 -1.31 9.75 -11.36
C VAL A 7 -1.00 10.30 -12.74
N GLU A 8 -0.60 11.56 -12.81
CA GLU A 8 -0.20 12.22 -14.06
C GLU A 8 1.06 13.05 -13.82
N ASN A 9 1.92 13.09 -14.81
CA ASN A 9 3.21 13.79 -14.79
C ASN A 9 4.08 13.36 -13.59
N TRP A 10 4.26 12.06 -13.43
CA TRP A 10 5.06 11.48 -12.34
C TRP A 10 6.07 10.47 -12.88
N ARG A 11 7.37 10.71 -12.65
CA ARG A 11 8.46 9.79 -13.03
C ARG A 11 8.41 9.43 -14.52
N SER A 12 8.07 8.19 -14.85
CA SER A 12 7.89 7.70 -16.23
C SER A 12 6.48 7.92 -16.78
N PHE A 13 5.51 8.26 -15.95
CA PHE A 13 4.13 8.54 -16.39
C PHE A 13 4.00 10.00 -16.81
N ARG A 14 4.08 10.24 -18.13
CA ARG A 14 3.85 11.55 -18.74
C ARG A 14 2.38 11.92 -18.70
N ASN A 15 1.56 11.03 -19.20
CA ASN A 15 0.11 11.15 -19.26
C ASN A 15 -0.52 10.51 -18.01
N ARG A 16 -1.84 10.70 -17.86
CA ARG A 16 -2.62 10.07 -16.80
C ARG A 16 -2.53 8.55 -16.89
N ALA A 17 -2.05 7.93 -15.83
CA ALA A 17 -2.11 6.50 -15.60
C ALA A 17 -3.12 6.23 -14.51
N GLU A 18 -4.09 5.37 -14.78
CA GLU A 18 -5.22 5.10 -13.89
C GLU A 18 -5.35 3.60 -13.64
N LEU A 19 -5.41 3.21 -12.39
CA LEU A 19 -5.77 1.88 -11.93
C LEU A 19 -7.21 1.92 -11.42
N ASP A 20 -8.10 1.20 -12.08
CA ASP A 20 -9.50 1.06 -11.69
C ASP A 20 -9.73 -0.34 -11.09
N MET A 21 -10.18 -0.38 -9.83
CA MET A 21 -10.48 -1.61 -9.09
C MET A 21 -11.97 -1.98 -9.17
N THR A 22 -12.77 -1.33 -10.02
CA THR A 22 -14.17 -1.72 -10.23
C THR A 22 -14.25 -2.97 -11.09
N ALA A 23 -15.09 -3.92 -10.66
CA ALA A 23 -15.28 -5.15 -11.40
C ALA A 23 -16.06 -4.92 -12.70
N THR A 24 -15.56 -5.45 -13.81
CA THR A 24 -16.25 -5.46 -15.08
C THR A 24 -17.41 -6.48 -15.09
N ARG A 25 -18.10 -6.62 -16.23
CA ARG A 25 -19.19 -7.60 -16.42
C ARG A 25 -18.69 -9.06 -16.54
N GLU A 26 -17.42 -9.32 -16.33
CA GLU A 26 -16.87 -10.68 -16.33
C GLU A 26 -17.52 -11.53 -15.23
N ARG A 27 -17.89 -12.77 -15.57
CA ARG A 27 -18.61 -13.67 -14.65
C ARG A 27 -17.67 -14.58 -13.85
N GLN A 28 -16.47 -14.82 -14.36
CA GLN A 28 -15.50 -15.69 -13.72
C GLN A 28 -15.13 -15.12 -12.34
N HIS A 29 -15.04 -15.95 -11.32
CA HIS A 29 -14.68 -15.56 -9.95
C HIS A 29 -15.50 -14.38 -9.39
N SER A 30 -16.79 -14.26 -9.76
CA SER A 30 -17.64 -13.15 -9.31
C SER A 30 -18.06 -13.26 -7.84
N ASP A 31 -17.94 -14.43 -7.24
CA ASP A 31 -18.25 -14.76 -5.83
C ASP A 31 -17.30 -14.10 -4.83
N ARG A 32 -16.08 -13.78 -5.25
CA ARG A 32 -15.06 -13.14 -4.41
C ARG A 32 -15.03 -11.60 -4.46
N LEU A 33 -15.87 -11.00 -5.31
CA LEU A 33 -15.93 -9.54 -5.43
C LEU A 33 -16.51 -8.91 -4.17
N SER A 34 -15.83 -7.87 -3.66
CA SER A 34 -16.39 -7.04 -2.60
C SER A 34 -17.59 -6.24 -3.11
N VAL A 35 -18.68 -6.21 -2.37
CA VAL A 35 -19.90 -5.52 -2.77
C VAL A 35 -20.27 -4.47 -1.74
N SER A 36 -20.51 -3.23 -2.19
CA SER A 36 -21.23 -2.21 -1.41
C SER A 36 -22.63 -2.06 -1.96
N PRO A 37 -23.65 -2.70 -1.35
CA PRO A 37 -25.03 -2.66 -1.86
C PRO A 37 -25.59 -1.24 -1.89
N ALA A 38 -25.22 -0.41 -0.90
CA ALA A 38 -25.70 0.96 -0.80
C ALA A 38 -25.27 1.85 -1.98
N LEU A 39 -24.11 1.56 -2.55
CA LEU A 39 -23.53 2.32 -3.67
C LEU A 39 -23.61 1.60 -5.02
N GLY A 40 -24.02 0.33 -5.02
CA GLY A 40 -24.07 -0.50 -6.22
C GLY A 40 -22.70 -0.82 -6.81
N VAL A 41 -21.62 -0.67 -6.03
CA VAL A 41 -20.23 -0.86 -6.49
C VAL A 41 -19.77 -2.27 -6.17
N LYS A 42 -19.09 -2.90 -7.14
CA LYS A 42 -18.37 -4.17 -6.96
C LYS A 42 -16.89 -3.92 -7.17
N LEU A 43 -16.06 -4.29 -6.20
CA LEU A 43 -14.62 -4.03 -6.21
C LEU A 43 -13.82 -5.33 -6.28
N LEU A 44 -12.73 -5.27 -7.03
CA LEU A 44 -11.76 -6.33 -7.17
C LEU A 44 -10.96 -6.50 -5.85
N PRO A 45 -10.75 -7.72 -5.38
CA PRO A 45 -9.91 -7.98 -4.20
C PRO A 45 -8.43 -7.89 -4.51
N VAL A 46 -8.05 -8.06 -5.78
CA VAL A 46 -6.65 -8.12 -6.19
C VAL A 46 -6.42 -7.40 -7.51
N THR A 47 -5.22 -6.88 -7.68
CA THR A 47 -4.68 -6.44 -8.98
C THR A 47 -3.22 -6.84 -9.09
N ALA A 48 -2.88 -7.52 -10.19
CA ALA A 48 -1.52 -7.89 -10.56
C ALA A 48 -1.04 -7.04 -11.74
N ILE A 49 0.05 -6.30 -11.54
CA ILE A 49 0.63 -5.40 -12.54
C ILE A 49 1.87 -6.05 -13.14
N PHE A 50 1.79 -6.37 -14.43
CA PHE A 50 2.86 -6.97 -15.23
C PHE A 50 3.57 -5.92 -16.08
N GLY A 51 4.68 -6.31 -16.68
CA GLY A 51 5.40 -5.49 -17.64
C GLY A 51 6.90 -5.79 -17.65
N ALA A 52 7.58 -5.38 -18.70
CA ALA A 52 9.02 -5.52 -18.85
C ALA A 52 9.81 -4.75 -17.78
N ASN A 53 11.12 -5.00 -17.69
CA ASN A 53 11.99 -4.16 -16.90
C ASN A 53 11.94 -2.72 -17.42
N ALA A 54 11.95 -1.76 -16.48
CA ALA A 54 11.84 -0.33 -16.77
C ALA A 54 10.54 0.13 -17.47
N SER A 55 9.47 -0.69 -17.48
CA SER A 55 8.16 -0.31 -18.03
C SER A 55 7.37 0.69 -17.16
N GLY A 56 7.71 0.81 -15.86
CA GLY A 56 7.05 1.76 -14.96
C GLY A 56 6.38 1.15 -13.73
N LYS A 57 6.36 -0.19 -13.56
CA LYS A 57 5.73 -0.87 -12.41
C LYS A 57 6.08 -0.25 -11.06
N THR A 58 7.37 -0.24 -10.73
CA THR A 58 7.89 0.37 -9.50
C THR A 58 7.55 1.86 -9.41
N LYS A 59 7.52 2.59 -10.55
CA LYS A 59 7.20 4.03 -10.54
C LYS A 59 5.74 4.31 -10.21
N PHE A 60 4.85 3.39 -10.56
CA PHE A 60 3.44 3.46 -10.16
C PHE A 60 3.27 3.21 -8.65
N VAL A 61 3.95 2.20 -8.11
CA VAL A 61 3.97 1.93 -6.66
C VAL A 61 4.62 3.09 -5.89
N GLU A 62 5.72 3.68 -6.41
CA GLU A 62 6.33 4.88 -5.83
C GLU A 62 5.37 6.08 -5.78
N ALA A 63 4.46 6.22 -6.77
CA ALA A 63 3.44 7.28 -6.76
C ALA A 63 2.47 7.11 -5.59
N LEU A 64 1.97 5.90 -5.38
CA LEU A 64 1.10 5.56 -4.24
C LEU A 64 1.80 5.81 -2.90
N SER A 65 3.04 5.33 -2.76
CA SER A 65 3.85 5.50 -1.56
C SER A 65 4.14 6.98 -1.26
N PHE A 66 4.48 7.75 -2.29
CA PHE A 66 4.72 9.19 -2.15
C PHE A 66 3.44 9.91 -1.70
N ALA A 67 2.31 9.66 -2.37
CA ALA A 67 1.04 10.29 -2.05
C ALA A 67 0.61 9.97 -0.60
N GLN A 68 0.69 8.71 -0.18
CA GLN A 68 0.40 8.30 1.19
C GLN A 68 1.25 9.05 2.22
N ARG A 69 2.58 9.04 2.04
CA ARG A 69 3.49 9.72 2.97
C ARG A 69 3.25 11.23 3.00
N TYR A 70 3.00 11.84 1.84
CA TYR A 70 2.72 13.26 1.77
C TYR A 70 1.43 13.66 2.49
N ILE A 71 0.39 12.83 2.41
CA ILE A 71 -0.88 13.02 3.14
C ILE A 71 -0.66 12.85 4.65
N VAL A 72 0.08 11.81 5.06
CA VAL A 72 0.20 11.43 6.48
C VAL A 72 1.26 12.25 7.21
N GLU A 73 2.43 12.44 6.60
CA GLU A 73 3.59 13.08 7.24
C GLU A 73 3.73 14.55 6.84
N GLY A 74 3.27 14.90 5.63
CA GLY A 74 3.56 16.21 5.04
C GLY A 74 5.04 16.38 4.74
N VAL A 75 5.50 17.65 4.69
CA VAL A 75 6.91 18.01 4.56
C VAL A 75 7.28 19.11 5.55
N PRO A 76 8.54 19.21 6.01
CA PRO A 76 9.01 20.31 6.84
C PRO A 76 8.75 21.67 6.18
N SER A 77 8.59 22.72 6.99
CA SER A 77 8.20 24.07 6.52
C SER A 77 9.14 24.63 5.44
N ASN A 78 10.43 24.37 5.57
CA ASN A 78 11.46 24.89 4.66
C ASN A 78 11.88 23.86 3.58
N ALA A 79 11.19 22.73 3.48
CA ALA A 79 11.51 21.69 2.51
C ALA A 79 10.67 21.83 1.25
N GLN A 80 11.27 21.50 0.11
CA GLN A 80 10.54 21.33 -1.13
C GLN A 80 9.73 20.03 -1.11
N ILE A 81 8.63 20.04 -1.84
CA ILE A 81 7.84 18.82 -2.07
C ILE A 81 8.64 17.94 -3.05
N ALA A 82 8.90 16.70 -2.68
CA ALA A 82 9.73 15.78 -3.46
C ALA A 82 8.98 15.16 -4.66
N VAL A 83 8.14 15.97 -5.35
CA VAL A 83 7.55 15.56 -6.63
C VAL A 83 8.62 15.35 -7.67
N ARG A 84 8.39 14.40 -8.57
CA ARG A 84 9.33 14.05 -9.63
C ARG A 84 8.59 13.96 -10.97
N PRO A 85 8.40 15.09 -11.66
CA PRO A 85 7.74 15.13 -12.96
C PRO A 85 8.46 14.28 -14.01
N PHE A 86 7.79 14.01 -15.12
CA PHE A 86 8.37 13.34 -16.28
C PHE A 86 9.47 14.19 -16.90
N LYS A 87 10.69 13.65 -16.99
CA LYS A 87 11.90 14.41 -17.35
C LYS A 87 12.28 14.37 -18.82
N LEU A 88 11.68 13.45 -19.59
CA LEU A 88 12.02 13.32 -21.02
C LEU A 88 11.26 14.31 -21.92
N ASP A 89 10.45 15.17 -21.31
CA ASP A 89 9.75 16.28 -21.96
C ASP A 89 9.99 17.56 -21.14
N VAL A 90 10.65 18.56 -21.75
CA VAL A 90 11.03 19.83 -21.10
C VAL A 90 9.82 20.61 -20.58
N GLU A 91 8.68 20.53 -21.26
CA GLU A 91 7.46 21.21 -20.84
C GLU A 91 6.79 20.49 -19.67
N MET A 92 6.82 19.16 -19.69
CA MET A 92 6.25 18.36 -18.60
C MET A 92 7.09 18.45 -17.32
N GLU A 93 8.41 18.58 -17.44
CA GLU A 93 9.29 18.76 -16.28
C GLU A 93 8.94 20.02 -15.44
N LYS A 94 8.39 21.06 -16.09
CA LYS A 94 7.96 22.31 -15.44
C LYS A 94 6.53 22.27 -14.90
N LYS A 95 5.72 21.30 -15.33
CA LYS A 95 4.33 21.18 -14.92
C LYS A 95 4.20 20.46 -13.57
N PRO A 96 3.13 20.74 -12.83
CA PRO A 96 2.85 20.02 -11.58
C PRO A 96 2.45 18.57 -11.84
N SER A 97 2.56 17.74 -10.81
CA SER A 97 2.08 16.35 -10.81
C SER A 97 0.70 16.25 -10.16
N THR A 98 -0.18 15.42 -10.74
CA THR A 98 -1.54 15.19 -10.23
C THR A 98 -1.65 13.82 -9.59
N PHE A 99 -2.34 13.75 -8.45
CA PHE A 99 -2.69 12.52 -7.74
C PHE A 99 -4.18 12.52 -7.44
N GLU A 100 -4.86 11.42 -7.74
CA GLU A 100 -6.30 11.27 -7.53
C GLU A 100 -6.61 9.92 -6.92
N PHE A 101 -7.46 9.90 -5.89
CA PHE A 101 -7.97 8.72 -5.22
C PHE A 101 -9.48 8.73 -5.18
N ASP A 102 -10.10 7.62 -5.57
CA ASP A 102 -11.46 7.30 -5.18
C ASP A 102 -11.42 6.12 -4.22
N LEU A 103 -11.95 6.30 -3.03
CA LEU A 103 -11.86 5.35 -1.93
C LEU A 103 -13.25 5.00 -1.38
N LEU A 104 -13.51 3.73 -1.17
CA LEU A 104 -14.67 3.27 -0.39
C LEU A 104 -14.29 3.20 1.09
N ILE A 105 -14.88 4.07 1.91
CA ILE A 105 -14.67 4.14 3.36
C ILE A 105 -16.04 4.25 4.05
N ASN A 106 -16.41 3.30 4.89
CA ASN A 106 -17.68 3.30 5.64
C ASN A 106 -18.90 3.56 4.75
N ASP A 107 -19.01 2.85 3.63
CA ASP A 107 -20.08 2.98 2.62
C ASP A 107 -20.26 4.40 2.04
N LEU A 108 -19.18 5.19 2.03
CA LEU A 108 -19.06 6.47 1.32
C LEU A 108 -17.91 6.38 0.32
N ILE A 109 -18.08 7.05 -0.82
CA ILE A 109 -16.98 7.24 -1.78
C ILE A 109 -16.33 8.60 -1.49
N TYR A 110 -15.04 8.56 -1.22
CA TYR A 110 -14.20 9.75 -1.08
C TYR A 110 -13.40 9.93 -2.35
N SER A 111 -13.61 11.06 -3.03
CA SER A 111 -12.78 11.48 -4.17
C SER A 111 -11.83 12.57 -3.70
N PHE A 112 -10.55 12.23 -3.62
CA PHE A 112 -9.49 13.13 -3.15
C PHE A 112 -8.47 13.36 -4.25
N LYS A 113 -8.42 14.60 -4.73
CA LYS A 113 -7.48 15.05 -5.78
C LYS A 113 -6.58 16.12 -5.22
N PHE A 114 -5.30 16.02 -5.53
CA PHE A 114 -4.34 17.10 -5.28
C PHE A 114 -3.31 17.21 -6.38
N ILE A 115 -2.89 18.44 -6.68
CA ILE A 115 -1.92 18.81 -7.70
C ILE A 115 -0.75 19.51 -7.01
N LEU A 116 0.46 19.01 -7.22
CA LEU A 116 1.66 19.43 -6.53
C LEU A 116 2.73 19.93 -7.50
N SER A 117 3.29 21.11 -7.22
CA SER A 117 4.60 21.53 -7.73
C SER A 117 5.70 21.20 -6.71
N SER A 118 6.94 21.46 -7.04
CA SER A 118 8.04 21.30 -6.06
C SER A 118 7.98 22.30 -4.90
N SER A 119 7.24 23.40 -5.05
CA SER A 119 7.17 24.49 -4.05
C SER A 119 5.84 24.51 -3.29
N CYS A 120 4.72 24.14 -3.93
CA CYS A 120 3.40 24.34 -3.34
C CYS A 120 2.37 23.31 -3.80
N VAL A 121 1.28 23.23 -3.02
CA VAL A 121 0.03 22.60 -3.42
C VAL A 121 -0.70 23.56 -4.37
N VAL A 122 -0.82 23.17 -5.64
CA VAL A 122 -1.49 23.97 -6.67
C VAL A 122 -3.01 23.87 -6.55
N GLU A 123 -3.50 22.67 -6.29
CA GLU A 123 -4.92 22.38 -6.11
C GLU A 123 -5.11 21.24 -5.10
N GLU A 124 -6.16 21.31 -4.29
CA GLU A 124 -6.58 20.23 -3.39
C GLU A 124 -8.10 20.24 -3.31
N ILE A 125 -8.75 19.12 -3.68
CA ILE A 125 -10.21 18.99 -3.70
C ILE A 125 -10.59 17.69 -3.00
N LEU A 126 -11.53 17.76 -2.09
CA LEU A 126 -12.14 16.62 -1.44
C LEU A 126 -13.65 16.61 -1.62
N THR A 127 -14.15 15.54 -2.22
CA THR A 127 -15.57 15.27 -2.39
C THR A 127 -15.95 13.96 -1.70
N VAL A 128 -17.13 13.91 -1.11
CA VAL A 128 -17.72 12.69 -0.54
C VAL A 128 -19.05 12.41 -1.19
N GLN A 129 -19.25 11.17 -1.62
CA GLN A 129 -20.49 10.71 -2.25
C GLN A 129 -21.11 9.60 -1.41
N ASN A 130 -22.42 9.71 -1.18
CA ASN A 130 -23.27 8.62 -0.69
C ASN A 130 -24.16 8.09 -1.83
N SER A 131 -25.12 7.20 -1.51
CA SER A 131 -26.07 6.63 -2.48
C SER A 131 -26.98 7.65 -3.15
N TYR A 132 -27.09 8.89 -2.65
CA TYR A 132 -28.05 9.89 -3.13
C TYR A 132 -27.37 11.05 -3.85
N ALA A 133 -26.23 11.52 -3.36
CA ALA A 133 -25.58 12.71 -3.89
C ALA A 133 -24.06 12.75 -3.57
N ALA A 134 -23.33 13.51 -4.38
CA ALA A 134 -21.95 13.90 -4.13
C ALA A 134 -21.90 15.30 -3.50
N TYR A 135 -21.01 15.51 -2.55
CA TYR A 135 -20.82 16.76 -1.82
C TYR A 135 -19.35 17.12 -1.83
N GLU A 136 -19.02 18.28 -2.36
CA GLU A 136 -17.69 18.85 -2.13
C GLU A 136 -17.56 19.22 -0.64
N LEU A 137 -16.53 18.75 0.02
CA LEU A 137 -16.23 19.12 1.42
C LEU A 137 -15.42 20.41 1.44
N TYR A 138 -14.41 20.49 0.59
CA TYR A 138 -13.65 21.71 0.38
C TYR A 138 -12.92 21.67 -0.96
N SER A 139 -12.58 22.87 -1.44
CA SER A 139 -11.69 23.07 -2.58
C SER A 139 -10.69 24.18 -2.24
N ARG A 140 -9.41 23.93 -2.55
CA ARG A 140 -8.30 24.86 -2.42
C ARG A 140 -7.58 24.99 -3.75
N LYS A 141 -7.31 26.23 -4.14
CA LYS A 141 -6.41 26.56 -5.25
C LYS A 141 -5.35 27.54 -4.78
N ALA A 142 -4.16 27.42 -5.30
CA ALA A 142 -3.09 28.35 -4.96
C ALA A 142 -3.50 29.80 -5.27
N ASN A 143 -3.25 30.70 -4.32
CA ASN A 143 -3.57 32.13 -4.42
C ASN A 143 -5.07 32.47 -4.46
N GLU A 144 -5.95 31.51 -4.18
CA GLU A 144 -7.39 31.76 -4.08
C GLU A 144 -7.91 31.39 -2.69
N PRO A 145 -8.95 32.07 -2.16
CA PRO A 145 -9.61 31.63 -0.94
C PRO A 145 -10.20 30.24 -1.07
N MET A 146 -10.09 29.43 -0.03
CA MET A 146 -10.71 28.11 0.00
C MET A 146 -12.24 28.20 0.01
N THR A 147 -12.87 27.25 -0.63
CA THR A 147 -14.33 27.01 -0.51
C THR A 147 -14.57 25.86 0.45
N PHE A 148 -15.57 26.01 1.32
CA PHE A 148 -15.99 24.98 2.27
C PHE A 148 -17.44 24.60 2.00
N GLY A 149 -17.65 23.30 1.76
CA GLY A 149 -18.97 22.75 1.48
C GLY A 149 -19.86 22.68 2.72
N SER A 150 -21.16 22.75 2.51
CA SER A 150 -22.18 22.78 3.57
C SER A 150 -22.08 21.58 4.54
N ARG A 151 -21.55 20.43 4.07
CA ARG A 151 -21.41 19.23 4.89
C ARG A 151 -20.25 19.35 5.89
N LEU A 152 -19.13 19.93 5.47
CA LEU A 152 -18.02 20.22 6.36
C LEU A 152 -18.38 21.33 7.36
N LEU A 153 -19.12 22.34 6.91
CA LEU A 153 -19.63 23.46 7.78
C LEU A 153 -20.62 23.00 8.85
N LYS A 154 -21.24 21.82 8.71
CA LYS A 154 -22.03 21.20 9.78
C LYS A 154 -21.18 20.59 10.88
N ASP A 155 -20.01 20.08 10.52
CA ASP A 155 -19.09 19.43 11.47
C ASP A 155 -18.18 20.44 12.17
N VAL A 156 -17.78 21.51 11.46
CA VAL A 156 -16.76 22.48 11.90
C VAL A 156 -17.22 23.90 11.61
N ASP A 157 -17.07 24.76 12.62
CA ASP A 157 -17.38 26.19 12.48
C ASP A 157 -16.53 26.86 11.38
N GLU A 158 -17.14 27.75 10.58
CA GLU A 158 -16.45 28.42 9.47
C GLU A 158 -15.27 29.27 9.95
N GLY A 159 -15.38 29.92 11.09
CA GLY A 159 -14.27 30.71 11.66
C GLY A 159 -13.04 29.83 11.95
N ILE A 160 -13.26 28.61 12.47
CA ILE A 160 -12.19 27.64 12.66
C ILE A 160 -11.57 27.24 11.33
N LEU A 161 -12.37 26.97 10.31
CA LEU A 161 -11.89 26.60 8.98
C LEU A 161 -11.06 27.73 8.34
N ARG A 162 -11.46 29.01 8.52
CA ARG A 162 -10.71 30.17 8.04
C ARG A 162 -9.37 30.35 8.76
N VAL A 163 -9.31 30.09 10.05
CA VAL A 163 -8.06 30.10 10.82
C VAL A 163 -7.12 28.98 10.32
N LEU A 164 -7.66 27.78 10.06
CA LEU A 164 -6.91 26.67 9.51
C LEU A 164 -6.38 26.95 8.11
N GLU A 165 -7.20 27.56 7.25
CA GLU A 165 -6.82 28.02 5.92
C GLU A 165 -5.60 28.93 6.00
N GLY A 166 -5.67 29.98 6.84
CA GLY A 166 -4.56 30.93 7.04
C GLY A 166 -3.31 30.30 7.66
N GLY A 167 -3.46 29.23 8.46
CA GLY A 167 -2.37 28.47 9.05
C GLY A 167 -1.84 27.34 8.16
N THR A 168 -2.47 27.05 7.02
CA THR A 168 -2.05 25.99 6.10
C THR A 168 -0.94 26.49 5.18
N ARG A 169 0.25 25.94 5.35
CA ARG A 169 1.42 26.33 4.54
C ARG A 169 1.20 25.96 3.07
N GLU A 170 1.89 26.68 2.17
CA GLU A 170 1.79 26.42 0.74
C GLU A 170 2.24 25.02 0.35
N ASN A 171 3.21 24.43 1.05
CA ASN A 171 3.74 23.10 0.82
C ASN A 171 3.07 21.99 1.66
N MET A 172 1.89 22.22 2.21
CA MET A 172 1.15 21.28 3.06
C MET A 172 -0.29 21.16 2.57
N LEU A 173 -0.85 19.96 2.58
CA LEU A 173 -2.28 19.75 2.33
C LEU A 173 -3.12 20.31 3.48
N PHE A 174 -4.30 20.85 3.15
CA PHE A 174 -5.26 21.29 4.15
C PHE A 174 -5.72 20.13 5.04
N LEU A 175 -5.96 18.95 4.45
CA LEU A 175 -6.28 17.74 5.21
C LEU A 175 -5.24 17.45 6.30
N THR A 176 -3.96 17.45 5.95
CA THR A 176 -2.85 17.17 6.88
C THR A 176 -2.80 18.21 8.01
N ASN A 177 -2.97 19.51 7.68
CA ASN A 177 -3.02 20.56 8.67
C ASN A 177 -4.21 20.43 9.61
N ALA A 178 -5.42 20.21 9.05
CA ALA A 178 -6.64 20.08 9.83
C ALA A 178 -6.56 18.94 10.85
N ILE A 179 -6.02 17.79 10.47
CA ILE A 179 -5.80 16.66 11.36
C ILE A 179 -4.73 16.97 12.41
N GLY A 180 -3.61 17.59 12.01
CA GLY A 180 -2.55 18.02 12.93
C GLY A 180 -3.05 19.00 13.99
N GLN A 181 -4.00 19.88 13.66
CA GLN A 181 -4.67 20.79 14.58
C GLN A 181 -5.87 20.15 15.32
N LYS A 182 -6.06 18.83 15.20
CA LYS A 182 -7.09 18.03 15.90
C LYS A 182 -8.53 18.50 15.61
N VAL A 183 -8.81 18.90 14.39
CA VAL A 183 -10.16 19.29 13.97
C VAL A 183 -11.12 18.10 14.08
N LYS A 184 -12.27 18.34 14.67
CA LYS A 184 -13.31 17.32 14.90
C LYS A 184 -14.25 17.22 13.68
N SER A 185 -13.79 16.62 12.60
CA SER A 185 -14.65 16.21 11.49
C SER A 185 -14.53 14.71 11.26
N PRO A 186 -15.62 13.94 11.45
CA PRO A 186 -15.61 12.49 11.20
C PRO A 186 -15.17 12.14 9.77
N LEU A 187 -15.54 12.97 8.78
CA LEU A 187 -15.22 12.74 7.37
C LEU A 187 -13.73 12.94 7.10
N LEU A 188 -13.11 14.02 7.58
CA LEU A 188 -11.68 14.26 7.42
C LEU A 188 -10.85 13.19 8.16
N ASN A 189 -11.27 12.86 9.39
CA ASN A 189 -10.59 11.83 10.19
C ASN A 189 -10.68 10.45 9.55
N ALA A 190 -11.82 10.07 8.94
CA ALA A 190 -11.98 8.79 8.26
C ALA A 190 -11.02 8.67 7.07
N LEU A 191 -10.92 9.71 6.23
CA LEU A 191 -10.00 9.73 5.09
C LEU A 191 -8.54 9.65 5.53
N TYR A 192 -8.12 10.50 6.45
CA TYR A 192 -6.74 10.51 6.94
C TYR A 192 -6.36 9.17 7.60
N SER A 193 -7.22 8.64 8.49
CA SER A 193 -6.99 7.34 9.14
C SER A 193 -6.90 6.19 8.15
N TRP A 194 -7.59 6.29 7.02
CA TRP A 194 -7.48 5.29 5.97
C TRP A 194 -6.05 5.26 5.38
N PHE A 195 -5.49 6.42 5.04
CA PHE A 195 -4.10 6.50 4.56
C PHE A 195 -3.08 6.11 5.64
N GLU A 196 -3.31 6.50 6.89
CA GLU A 196 -2.40 6.23 8.01
C GLU A 196 -2.40 4.74 8.43
N LYS A 197 -3.56 4.07 8.43
CA LYS A 197 -3.74 2.78 9.11
C LYS A 197 -4.14 1.63 8.20
N LYS A 198 -4.71 1.92 7.02
CA LYS A 198 -5.28 0.88 6.16
C LYS A 198 -4.45 0.64 4.91
N LEU A 199 -3.80 1.65 4.37
CA LEU A 199 -2.90 1.51 3.23
C LEU A 199 -1.48 1.20 3.71
N THR A 200 -0.92 0.10 3.21
CA THR A 200 0.47 -0.28 3.46
C THR A 200 1.17 -0.53 2.13
N VAL A 201 2.24 0.22 1.87
CA VAL A 201 3.05 0.07 0.65
C VAL A 201 4.40 -0.56 1.00
N ILE A 202 4.72 -1.67 0.33
CA ILE A 202 5.93 -2.47 0.56
C ILE A 202 6.75 -2.46 -0.73
N THR A 203 7.98 -1.97 -0.62
CA THR A 203 8.94 -1.97 -1.73
C THR A 203 9.90 -3.16 -1.61
N PRO A 204 10.64 -3.54 -2.66
CA PRO A 204 11.57 -4.65 -2.61
C PRO A 204 12.68 -4.52 -1.55
N HIS A 205 12.96 -3.27 -1.13
CA HIS A 205 13.98 -2.98 -0.12
C HIS A 205 13.40 -2.75 1.29
N SER A 206 12.07 -2.73 1.41
CA SER A 206 11.45 -2.66 2.74
C SER A 206 11.43 -4.03 3.37
N ARG A 207 12.01 -4.17 4.54
CA ARG A 207 11.80 -5.32 5.42
C ARG A 207 10.58 -5.01 6.26
N TYR A 208 9.55 -5.84 6.12
CA TYR A 208 8.23 -5.60 6.72
C TYR A 208 7.91 -6.61 7.82
N ILE A 209 8.89 -7.06 8.56
CA ILE A 209 8.60 -7.91 9.72
C ILE A 209 7.77 -7.08 10.69
N GLN A 210 6.48 -7.37 10.79
CA GLN A 210 5.60 -6.79 11.81
C GLN A 210 5.85 -7.45 13.16
N ILE A 211 7.09 -7.38 13.65
CA ILE A 211 7.47 -7.89 14.98
C ILE A 211 6.53 -7.34 16.05
N GLN A 212 6.11 -6.09 15.93
CA GLN A 212 5.13 -5.47 16.83
C GLN A 212 3.78 -6.16 16.81
N ARG A 213 3.30 -6.58 15.62
CA ARG A 213 2.03 -7.33 15.52
C ARG A 213 2.17 -8.77 15.98
N LEU A 214 3.36 -9.36 15.86
CA LEU A 214 3.63 -10.69 16.39
C LEU A 214 3.79 -10.67 17.92
N ALA A 215 4.35 -9.60 18.48
CA ALA A 215 4.54 -9.43 19.92
C ALA A 215 3.28 -8.96 20.68
N ASP A 216 2.42 -8.17 20.03
CA ASP A 216 1.20 -7.59 20.65
C ASP A 216 -0.06 -8.45 20.46
N GLN A 217 0.03 -9.63 19.81
CA GLN A 217 -1.17 -10.34 19.37
C GLN A 217 -1.45 -11.61 20.19
N SER A 218 -2.78 -11.83 20.32
CA SER A 218 -3.35 -13.05 20.91
C SER A 218 -2.72 -14.31 20.30
N ASP A 219 -2.57 -15.35 21.09
CA ASP A 219 -2.09 -16.69 20.70
C ASP A 219 -2.67 -17.20 19.37
N VAL A 220 -3.93 -16.83 19.06
CA VAL A 220 -4.66 -17.23 17.84
C VAL A 220 -4.00 -16.71 16.54
N MET A 221 -3.45 -15.50 16.53
CA MET A 221 -2.82 -14.96 15.30
C MET A 221 -1.43 -15.55 15.11
N THR A 222 -0.66 -15.70 16.17
CA THR A 222 0.64 -16.36 16.13
C THR A 222 0.49 -17.80 15.61
N ASP A 223 -0.47 -18.56 16.08
CA ASP A 223 -0.81 -19.90 15.58
C ASP A 223 -1.19 -19.89 14.09
N GLY A 224 -1.98 -18.90 13.67
CA GLY A 224 -2.39 -18.77 12.27
C GLY A 224 -1.21 -18.51 11.32
N ILE A 225 -0.27 -17.64 11.73
CA ILE A 225 0.95 -17.34 10.99
C ILE A 225 1.87 -18.56 10.94
N LEU A 226 2.05 -19.25 12.06
CA LEU A 226 2.86 -20.48 12.13
C LEU A 226 2.31 -21.58 11.23
N ARG A 227 0.99 -21.78 11.17
CA ARG A 227 0.38 -22.74 10.23
C ARG A 227 0.69 -22.39 8.78
N LEU A 228 0.66 -21.11 8.41
CA LEU A 228 1.03 -20.67 7.07
C LEU A 228 2.51 -20.92 6.77
N LEU A 229 3.42 -20.59 7.70
CA LEU A 229 4.85 -20.84 7.53
C LEU A 229 5.16 -22.34 7.37
N LYS A 230 4.52 -23.21 8.17
CA LYS A 230 4.65 -24.65 8.04
C LYS A 230 4.12 -25.19 6.70
N ALA A 231 3.00 -24.64 6.22
CA ALA A 231 2.42 -25.02 4.94
C ALA A 231 3.31 -24.62 3.74
N LEU A 232 4.22 -23.66 3.92
CA LEU A 232 5.12 -23.14 2.89
C LEU A 232 6.51 -23.79 2.89
N ASP A 233 6.67 -24.89 3.64
CA ASP A 233 7.91 -25.70 3.67
C ASP A 233 9.17 -24.89 4.02
N THR A 234 9.03 -23.99 5.00
CA THR A 234 10.16 -23.13 5.47
C THR A 234 11.14 -23.87 6.37
N GLY A 235 10.78 -25.04 6.90
CA GLY A 235 11.53 -25.76 7.92
C GLY A 235 11.42 -25.14 9.32
N ILE A 236 10.77 -23.99 9.47
CA ILE A 236 10.55 -23.32 10.75
C ILE A 236 9.49 -24.08 11.54
N ASP A 237 9.84 -24.54 12.75
CA ASP A 237 8.89 -25.18 13.64
C ASP A 237 7.99 -24.14 14.34
N HIS A 238 8.61 -23.12 14.92
CA HIS A 238 7.90 -21.97 15.50
C HIS A 238 8.82 -20.74 15.53
N LEU A 239 8.22 -19.60 15.92
CA LEU A 239 8.94 -18.35 16.16
C LEU A 239 9.00 -18.10 17.65
N GLU A 240 10.17 -17.82 18.18
CA GLU A 240 10.37 -17.49 19.59
C GLU A 240 10.66 -16.00 19.75
N GLU A 241 9.96 -15.36 20.68
CA GLU A 241 10.28 -14.00 21.09
C GLU A 241 11.34 -14.04 22.21
N VAL A 242 12.51 -13.49 21.91
CA VAL A 242 13.57 -13.33 22.89
C VAL A 242 13.57 -11.89 23.35
N VAL A 243 13.39 -11.68 24.67
CA VAL A 243 13.41 -10.35 25.28
C VAL A 243 14.71 -10.16 26.03
N ASP A 244 15.50 -9.17 25.62
CA ASP A 244 16.70 -8.79 26.34
C ASP A 244 16.37 -7.67 27.35
N HIS A 245 16.07 -8.06 28.58
CA HIS A 245 15.76 -7.14 29.68
C HIS A 245 17.00 -6.40 30.22
N ASP A 246 18.20 -6.84 29.86
CA ASP A 246 19.46 -6.20 30.26
C ASP A 246 20.04 -5.27 29.19
N PHE A 247 19.25 -4.98 28.14
CA PHE A 247 19.67 -4.13 27.02
C PHE A 247 20.21 -2.78 27.50
N GLU A 248 19.52 -2.11 28.43
CA GLU A 248 19.94 -0.81 28.98
C GLU A 248 21.32 -0.83 29.63
N ARG A 249 21.73 -1.98 30.16
CA ARG A 249 23.06 -2.16 30.79
C ARG A 249 24.18 -2.33 29.77
N LYS A 250 23.84 -2.65 28.53
CA LYS A 250 24.79 -2.98 27.45
C LYS A 250 25.13 -1.75 26.60
N ILE A 251 24.44 -0.63 26.77
CA ILE A 251 24.61 0.59 25.98
C ILE A 251 25.06 1.77 26.84
N LEU A 252 25.70 2.75 26.19
CA LEU A 252 26.13 3.97 26.87
C LEU A 252 24.93 4.82 27.28
N ALA A 253 25.00 5.49 28.41
CA ALA A 253 23.92 6.31 28.98
C ALA A 253 23.40 7.41 28.00
N GLU A 254 24.30 8.02 27.23
CA GLU A 254 23.94 9.03 26.23
C GLU A 254 23.12 8.43 25.07
N GLN A 255 23.47 7.21 24.64
CA GLN A 255 22.73 6.48 23.61
C GLN A 255 21.35 6.05 24.12
N LEU A 256 21.26 5.61 25.39
CA LEU A 256 19.99 5.26 26.03
C LEU A 256 19.05 6.46 26.08
N GLN A 257 19.55 7.63 26.46
CA GLN A 257 18.76 8.86 26.52
C GLN A 257 18.21 9.25 25.13
N SER A 258 19.03 9.15 24.10
CA SER A 258 18.59 9.39 22.70
C SER A 258 17.50 8.41 22.29
N ILE A 259 17.70 7.11 22.56
CA ILE A 259 16.71 6.07 22.26
C ILE A 259 15.40 6.30 23.01
N GLN A 260 15.44 6.68 24.28
CA GLN A 260 14.24 6.96 25.05
C GLN A 260 13.46 8.17 24.51
N ASN A 261 14.17 9.22 24.06
CA ASN A 261 13.55 10.37 23.40
C ASN A 261 12.89 9.96 22.07
N ASP A 262 13.56 9.16 21.27
CA ASP A 262 13.04 8.65 20.00
C ASP A 262 11.83 7.71 20.20
N LEU A 263 11.88 6.84 21.23
CA LEU A 263 10.73 6.00 21.63
C LEU A 263 9.52 6.85 22.00
N ALA A 264 9.72 7.94 22.75
CA ALA A 264 8.64 8.85 23.10
C ALA A 264 8.00 9.53 21.87
N GLN A 265 8.80 9.84 20.84
CA GLN A 265 8.34 10.43 19.58
C GLN A 265 7.67 9.40 18.65
N GLN A 266 8.15 8.17 18.64
CA GLN A 266 7.71 7.10 17.73
C GLN A 266 6.69 6.12 18.34
N ARG A 267 5.83 6.60 19.24
CA ARG A 267 4.77 5.81 19.92
C ARG A 267 5.28 4.59 20.69
N GLY A 268 6.49 4.69 21.23
CA GLY A 268 7.03 3.69 22.15
C GLY A 268 7.72 2.49 21.52
N VAL A 269 7.99 2.51 20.21
CA VAL A 269 8.71 1.41 19.54
C VAL A 269 9.66 1.94 18.48
N ILE A 270 10.90 1.48 18.51
CA ILE A 270 11.92 1.76 17.49
C ILE A 270 12.42 0.44 16.90
N ARG A 271 12.45 0.36 15.60
CA ARG A 271 13.10 -0.76 14.91
C ARG A 271 14.61 -0.56 14.90
N CYS A 272 15.35 -1.53 15.45
CA CYS A 272 16.82 -1.49 15.50
C CYS A 272 17.46 -2.12 14.27
N ASN A 273 16.90 -3.25 13.84
CA ASN A 273 17.35 -3.99 12.67
C ASN A 273 16.20 -4.84 12.11
N GLU A 274 16.54 -5.81 11.25
CA GLU A 274 15.54 -6.62 10.53
C GLU A 274 14.67 -7.49 11.44
N ASN A 275 15.19 -7.93 12.58
CA ASN A 275 14.51 -8.88 13.49
C ASN A 275 14.38 -8.38 14.93
N SER A 276 14.72 -7.13 15.22
CA SER A 276 14.66 -6.60 16.57
C SER A 276 14.03 -5.22 16.66
N VAL A 277 13.31 -5.00 17.74
CA VAL A 277 12.69 -3.74 18.09
C VAL A 277 13.06 -3.35 19.51
N LEU A 278 13.26 -2.07 19.74
CA LEU A 278 13.31 -1.47 21.08
C LEU A 278 11.93 -0.98 21.45
N MET A 279 11.51 -1.31 22.64
CA MET A 279 10.25 -0.83 23.18
C MET A 279 10.33 -0.56 24.68
N HIS A 280 9.37 0.19 25.17
CA HIS A 280 9.27 0.48 26.61
C HIS A 280 8.33 -0.54 27.26
N GLU A 281 8.85 -1.37 28.17
CA GLU A 281 8.07 -2.38 28.89
C GLU A 281 8.46 -2.37 30.38
N GLY A 282 7.47 -2.32 31.25
CA GLY A 282 7.70 -2.32 32.70
C GLY A 282 8.59 -1.19 33.23
N GLY A 283 8.60 -0.02 32.57
CA GLY A 283 9.44 1.12 32.95
C GLY A 283 10.91 1.04 32.49
N LYS A 284 11.24 0.06 31.63
CA LYS A 284 12.58 -0.12 31.05
C LYS A 284 12.51 -0.22 29.53
N THR A 285 13.63 0.13 28.89
CA THR A 285 13.83 -0.11 27.45
C THR A 285 14.33 -1.54 27.27
N VAL A 286 13.55 -2.36 26.56
CA VAL A 286 13.88 -3.74 26.27
C VAL A 286 14.10 -3.93 24.77
N LEU A 287 14.99 -4.83 24.42
CA LEU A 287 15.18 -5.27 23.03
C LEU A 287 14.43 -6.58 22.85
N LYS A 288 13.41 -6.56 21.98
CA LYS A 288 12.70 -7.76 21.56
C LYS A 288 13.21 -8.24 20.21
N LYS A 289 13.45 -9.53 20.11
CA LYS A 289 13.96 -10.18 18.90
C LYS A 289 13.12 -11.41 18.61
N ILE A 290 12.80 -11.63 17.34
CA ILE A 290 12.17 -12.88 16.89
C ILE A 290 13.24 -13.77 16.27
N SER A 291 13.31 -15.02 16.76
CA SER A 291 14.21 -16.05 16.26
C SER A 291 13.40 -17.21 15.69
N PRO A 292 13.65 -17.61 14.42
CA PRO A 292 13.14 -18.86 13.89
C PRO A 292 13.72 -20.06 14.65
N ILE A 293 12.86 -21.00 15.04
CA ILE A 293 13.24 -22.22 15.72
C ILE A 293 13.12 -23.39 14.76
N HIS A 294 14.18 -24.15 14.64
CA HIS A 294 14.24 -25.35 13.82
C HIS A 294 14.41 -26.60 14.66
N LYS A 295 13.86 -27.71 14.17
CA LYS A 295 13.98 -29.02 14.80
C LYS A 295 15.22 -29.76 14.25
N ARG A 296 16.07 -30.25 15.11
CA ARG A 296 17.21 -31.08 14.76
C ARG A 296 16.83 -32.54 14.54
N ASN A 297 17.78 -33.33 14.04
CA ASN A 297 17.60 -34.77 13.79
C ASN A 297 17.42 -35.61 15.07
N ASP A 298 17.82 -35.08 16.23
CA ASP A 298 17.65 -35.68 17.56
C ASP A 298 16.37 -35.13 18.29
N ASP A 299 15.48 -34.47 17.57
CA ASP A 299 14.29 -33.81 18.07
C ASP A 299 14.55 -32.59 18.98
N SER A 300 15.77 -32.19 19.22
CA SER A 300 16.08 -30.96 19.95
C SER A 300 15.79 -29.72 19.09
N MET A 301 15.52 -28.60 19.75
CA MET A 301 15.23 -27.32 19.09
C MET A 301 16.48 -26.44 19.06
N VAL A 302 16.61 -25.68 17.98
CA VAL A 302 17.71 -24.71 17.80
C VAL A 302 17.18 -23.41 17.24
N ALA A 303 17.58 -22.31 17.87
CA ALA A 303 17.27 -20.95 17.39
C ALA A 303 18.25 -20.54 16.29
N PHE A 304 17.72 -19.97 15.21
CA PHE A 304 18.51 -19.38 14.14
C PHE A 304 18.41 -17.86 14.21
N GLU A 305 19.47 -17.18 13.76
CA GLU A 305 19.34 -15.78 13.43
C GLU A 305 18.54 -15.62 12.14
N LEU A 306 17.79 -14.53 12.01
CA LEU A 306 17.04 -14.28 10.78
C LEU A 306 17.97 -14.19 9.56
N SER A 307 19.18 -13.69 9.73
CA SER A 307 20.23 -13.64 8.71
C SER A 307 20.76 -15.01 8.26
N ASP A 308 20.54 -16.05 9.05
CA ASP A 308 20.93 -17.42 8.71
C ASP A 308 19.88 -18.09 7.79
N GLU A 309 18.69 -17.52 7.74
CA GLU A 309 17.63 -17.98 6.86
C GLU A 309 17.88 -17.57 5.40
N SER A 310 17.38 -18.40 4.48
CA SER A 310 17.42 -18.05 3.05
C SER A 310 16.63 -16.76 2.76
N ASP A 311 17.00 -16.02 1.69
CA ASP A 311 16.28 -14.83 1.25
C ASP A 311 14.78 -15.11 1.04
N GLY A 312 14.44 -16.30 0.55
CA GLY A 312 13.04 -16.74 0.36
C GLY A 312 12.31 -16.90 1.69
N THR A 313 12.95 -17.55 2.69
CA THR A 313 12.39 -17.71 4.04
C THR A 313 12.21 -16.35 4.73
N GLN A 314 13.22 -15.48 4.64
CA GLN A 314 13.11 -14.11 5.17
C GLN A 314 11.96 -13.34 4.50
N ARG A 315 11.79 -13.47 3.18
CA ARG A 315 10.69 -12.84 2.45
C ARG A 315 9.33 -13.40 2.87
N LEU A 316 9.24 -14.69 3.14
CA LEU A 316 8.01 -15.31 3.67
C LEU A 316 7.66 -14.78 5.07
N LEU A 317 8.65 -14.62 5.94
CA LEU A 317 8.43 -14.01 7.26
C LEU A 317 7.90 -12.58 7.17
N ASP A 318 8.30 -11.82 6.13
CA ASP A 318 7.73 -10.50 5.85
C ASP A 318 6.29 -10.58 5.32
N LEU A 319 5.97 -11.54 4.45
CA LEU A 319 4.70 -11.58 3.72
C LEU A 319 3.60 -12.34 4.44
N VAL A 320 3.91 -13.43 5.15
CA VAL A 320 2.90 -14.30 5.78
C VAL A 320 1.98 -13.55 6.74
N PRO A 321 2.45 -12.61 7.59
CA PRO A 321 1.57 -11.81 8.43
C PRO A 321 0.55 -10.98 7.64
N LEU A 322 0.94 -10.48 6.45
CA LEU A 322 0.07 -9.71 5.57
C LEU A 322 -1.00 -10.59 4.94
N PHE A 323 -0.61 -11.76 4.42
CA PHE A 323 -1.55 -12.72 3.85
C PHE A 323 -2.49 -13.28 4.93
N TYR A 324 -2.02 -13.41 6.16
CA TYR A 324 -2.89 -13.74 7.28
C TYR A 324 -3.93 -12.65 7.55
N ASP A 325 -3.53 -11.36 7.58
CA ASP A 325 -4.46 -10.23 7.75
C ASP A 325 -5.46 -10.13 6.58
N LEU A 326 -5.00 -10.32 5.34
CA LEU A 326 -5.85 -10.30 4.15
C LEU A 326 -7.00 -11.32 4.20
N ARG A 327 -6.82 -12.44 4.90
CA ARG A 327 -7.83 -13.51 5.07
C ARG A 327 -8.88 -13.19 6.14
N GLN A 328 -8.62 -12.20 7.02
CA GLN A 328 -9.53 -11.91 8.13
C GLN A 328 -10.77 -11.16 7.65
N SER A 329 -11.95 -11.67 7.96
CA SER A 329 -13.23 -11.08 7.53
C SER A 329 -13.47 -9.66 8.05
N GLN A 330 -12.88 -9.31 9.19
CA GLN A 330 -12.96 -7.98 9.78
C GLN A 330 -11.83 -7.02 9.34
N SER A 331 -10.85 -7.50 8.60
CA SER A 331 -9.80 -6.65 8.08
C SER A 331 -10.34 -5.77 6.94
N SER A 332 -9.79 -4.57 6.84
CA SER A 332 -10.04 -3.63 5.76
C SER A 332 -8.73 -3.04 5.23
N SER A 333 -7.64 -3.79 5.40
CA SER A 333 -6.30 -3.39 4.97
C SER A 333 -6.16 -3.46 3.45
N VAL A 334 -5.39 -2.53 2.90
CA VAL A 334 -5.00 -2.49 1.51
C VAL A 334 -3.48 -2.58 1.45
N TYR A 335 -2.97 -3.63 0.83
CA TYR A 335 -1.53 -3.85 0.65
C TYR A 335 -1.14 -3.59 -0.79
N VAL A 336 -0.07 -2.82 -0.96
CA VAL A 336 0.56 -2.58 -2.26
C VAL A 336 1.99 -3.12 -2.18
N ILE A 337 2.31 -4.14 -2.96
CA ILE A 337 3.59 -4.86 -2.86
C ILE A 337 4.32 -4.77 -4.20
N ASP A 338 5.46 -4.09 -4.21
CA ASP A 338 6.34 -4.11 -5.37
C ASP A 338 7.19 -5.38 -5.40
N GLU A 339 7.23 -6.07 -6.55
CA GLU A 339 7.92 -7.34 -6.75
C GLU A 339 7.51 -8.40 -5.71
N LEU A 340 6.23 -8.79 -5.71
CA LEU A 340 5.70 -9.80 -4.78
C LEU A 340 6.47 -11.13 -4.85
N ASP A 341 6.83 -11.54 -6.07
CA ASP A 341 7.50 -12.80 -6.40
C ASP A 341 9.01 -12.79 -6.11
N ARG A 342 9.59 -11.66 -5.69
CA ARG A 342 11.02 -11.55 -5.42
C ARG A 342 11.47 -12.58 -4.38
N SER A 343 12.52 -13.34 -4.71
CA SER A 343 13.11 -14.41 -3.89
C SER A 343 12.16 -15.56 -3.54
N LEU A 344 10.96 -15.64 -4.14
CA LEU A 344 10.00 -16.70 -3.91
C LEU A 344 9.93 -17.66 -5.09
N HIS A 345 9.73 -18.94 -4.79
CA HIS A 345 9.37 -19.90 -5.82
C HIS A 345 7.92 -19.64 -6.31
N VAL A 346 7.69 -19.75 -7.62
CA VAL A 346 6.39 -19.46 -8.24
C VAL A 346 5.21 -20.18 -7.58
N ASN A 347 5.40 -21.45 -7.17
CA ASN A 347 4.34 -22.21 -6.50
C ASN A 347 3.95 -21.63 -5.15
N ILE A 348 4.89 -21.04 -4.42
CA ILE A 348 4.64 -20.36 -3.14
C ILE A 348 3.79 -19.12 -3.39
N THR A 349 4.19 -18.28 -4.35
CA THR A 349 3.44 -17.08 -4.71
C THR A 349 2.02 -17.42 -5.19
N ARG A 350 1.88 -18.44 -6.04
CA ARG A 350 0.56 -18.94 -6.48
C ARG A 350 -0.29 -19.43 -5.32
N TRP A 351 0.30 -20.17 -4.39
CA TRP A 351 -0.39 -20.70 -3.24
C TRP A 351 -0.91 -19.56 -2.33
N LEU A 352 -0.06 -18.59 -1.99
CA LEU A 352 -0.45 -17.43 -1.19
C LEU A 352 -1.59 -16.65 -1.81
N LEU A 353 -1.52 -16.38 -3.12
CA LEU A 353 -2.56 -15.67 -3.85
C LEU A 353 -3.86 -16.47 -3.91
N THR A 354 -3.80 -17.77 -4.19
CA THR A 354 -4.98 -18.63 -4.25
C THR A 354 -5.64 -18.75 -2.88
N ASP A 355 -4.85 -18.93 -1.84
CA ASP A 355 -5.34 -19.00 -0.47
C ASP A 355 -6.04 -17.70 -0.05
N PHE A 356 -5.45 -16.53 -0.32
CA PHE A 356 -6.09 -15.23 -0.09
C PHE A 356 -7.42 -15.11 -0.84
N LEU A 357 -7.42 -15.40 -2.14
CA LEU A 357 -8.59 -15.24 -3.00
C LEU A 357 -9.75 -16.17 -2.62
N ASN A 358 -9.45 -17.37 -2.12
CA ASN A 358 -10.45 -18.32 -1.61
C ASN A 358 -11.14 -17.83 -0.31
N HIS A 359 -10.55 -16.88 0.40
CA HIS A 359 -11.15 -16.27 1.59
C HIS A 359 -11.91 -14.96 1.27
N CYS A 360 -11.84 -14.49 0.03
CA CYS A 360 -12.59 -13.30 -0.40
C CYS A 360 -14.08 -13.61 -0.61
N SER A 361 -14.92 -12.63 -0.30
CA SER A 361 -16.38 -12.69 -0.44
C SER A 361 -16.98 -11.31 -0.65
N ALA A 362 -18.28 -11.22 -0.86
CA ALA A 362 -18.99 -9.94 -0.98
C ALA A 362 -18.83 -9.02 0.25
N ALA A 363 -18.57 -9.59 1.42
CA ALA A 363 -18.36 -8.84 2.65
C ALA A 363 -16.90 -8.41 2.86
N SER A 364 -15.95 -8.98 2.12
CA SER A 364 -14.53 -8.65 2.27
C SER A 364 -14.25 -7.18 1.97
N ARG A 365 -13.33 -6.58 2.72
CA ARG A 365 -12.90 -5.18 2.56
C ARG A 365 -11.39 -5.05 2.43
N THR A 366 -10.68 -6.16 2.26
CA THR A 366 -9.23 -6.21 2.01
C THR A 366 -8.93 -6.12 0.52
N GLN A 367 -7.77 -5.58 0.17
CA GLN A 367 -7.28 -5.53 -1.21
C GLN A 367 -5.77 -5.77 -1.26
N LEU A 368 -5.33 -6.43 -2.32
CA LEU A 368 -3.93 -6.63 -2.66
C LEU A 368 -3.64 -6.08 -4.06
N ILE A 369 -2.75 -5.11 -4.16
CA ILE A 369 -2.20 -4.62 -5.42
C ILE A 369 -0.72 -5.02 -5.43
N PHE A 370 -0.25 -5.66 -6.49
CA PHE A 370 1.15 -6.05 -6.53
C PHE A 370 1.73 -5.98 -7.93
N THR A 371 3.03 -5.76 -8.01
CA THR A 371 3.78 -5.90 -9.26
C THR A 371 4.51 -7.24 -9.28
N THR A 372 4.71 -7.77 -10.47
CA THR A 372 5.40 -9.04 -10.68
C THR A 372 6.10 -9.07 -12.03
N HIS A 373 7.15 -9.89 -12.12
CA HIS A 373 7.81 -10.27 -13.37
C HIS A 373 7.47 -11.71 -13.78
N ASP A 374 6.79 -12.47 -12.94
CA ASP A 374 6.50 -13.87 -13.18
C ASP A 374 5.28 -14.05 -14.09
N VAL A 375 5.56 -14.33 -15.35
CA VAL A 375 4.54 -14.58 -16.39
C VAL A 375 3.68 -15.82 -16.10
N ASN A 376 4.11 -16.72 -15.22
CA ASN A 376 3.31 -17.87 -14.81
C ASN A 376 2.13 -17.49 -13.92
N LEU A 377 2.14 -16.26 -13.38
CA LEU A 377 1.00 -15.67 -12.67
C LEU A 377 -0.08 -15.12 -13.63
N VAL A 378 0.19 -15.00 -14.93
CA VAL A 378 -0.84 -14.69 -15.95
C VAL A 378 -1.71 -15.92 -16.18
N ASP A 379 -2.59 -16.21 -15.22
CA ASP A 379 -3.41 -17.43 -15.21
C ASP A 379 -4.87 -17.13 -14.82
N GLN A 380 -5.78 -17.34 -15.79
CA GLN A 380 -7.22 -17.13 -15.59
C GLN A 380 -7.85 -18.12 -14.59
N LYS A 381 -7.16 -19.21 -14.22
CA LYS A 381 -7.60 -20.06 -13.11
C LYS A 381 -7.48 -19.36 -11.75
N ILE A 382 -6.60 -18.37 -11.64
CA ILE A 382 -6.36 -17.59 -10.44
C ILE A 382 -7.04 -16.23 -10.55
N PHE A 383 -6.88 -15.54 -11.66
CA PHE A 383 -7.29 -14.15 -11.84
C PHE A 383 -8.41 -13.99 -12.86
N ARG A 384 -9.22 -12.96 -12.64
CA ARG A 384 -10.08 -12.34 -13.63
C ARG A 384 -9.22 -11.51 -14.59
N ARG A 385 -9.70 -11.24 -15.78
CA ARG A 385 -8.96 -10.42 -16.75
C ARG A 385 -8.85 -8.97 -16.30
N ASP A 386 -9.88 -8.44 -15.63
CA ASP A 386 -9.90 -7.09 -15.07
C ASP A 386 -9.00 -6.93 -13.82
N GLU A 387 -8.52 -8.04 -13.24
CA GLU A 387 -7.51 -8.05 -12.18
C GLU A 387 -6.07 -8.02 -12.70
N LEU A 388 -5.87 -8.22 -14.01
CA LEU A 388 -4.55 -8.24 -14.66
C LEU A 388 -4.31 -6.93 -15.40
N TRP A 389 -3.19 -6.29 -15.11
CA TRP A 389 -2.80 -5.00 -15.67
C TRP A 389 -1.40 -5.05 -16.25
N ILE A 390 -1.12 -4.20 -17.24
CA ILE A 390 0.17 -4.11 -17.91
C ILE A 390 0.69 -2.68 -17.78
N THR A 391 1.97 -2.54 -17.42
CA THR A 391 2.72 -1.32 -17.72
C THR A 391 3.57 -1.53 -18.96
N ASP A 392 3.50 -0.60 -19.89
CA ASP A 392 4.27 -0.64 -21.12
C ASP A 392 5.03 0.66 -21.35
N ARG A 393 6.24 0.55 -21.90
CA ARG A 393 7.07 1.70 -22.19
C ARG A 393 6.90 2.12 -23.64
N GLN A 394 6.50 3.36 -23.83
CA GLN A 394 6.28 3.95 -25.13
C GLN A 394 7.62 4.41 -25.78
N PRO A 395 7.66 4.62 -27.13
CA PRO A 395 8.85 5.09 -27.82
C PRO A 395 9.41 6.43 -27.33
N ASP A 396 8.56 7.32 -26.78
CA ASP A 396 8.96 8.59 -26.18
C ASP A 396 9.54 8.44 -24.76
N GLY A 397 9.63 7.18 -24.27
CA GLY A 397 10.14 6.84 -22.94
C GLY A 397 9.10 6.99 -21.82
N SER A 398 7.87 7.40 -22.13
CA SER A 398 6.76 7.40 -21.18
C SER A 398 6.26 5.98 -20.89
N SER A 399 5.58 5.84 -19.75
CA SER A 399 4.90 4.61 -19.37
C SER A 399 3.39 4.76 -19.50
N GLU A 400 2.73 3.70 -19.93
CA GLU A 400 1.28 3.56 -19.90
C GLU A 400 0.87 2.42 -18.99
N LEU A 401 -0.34 2.49 -18.45
CA LEU A 401 -0.95 1.46 -17.60
C LEU A 401 -2.34 1.13 -18.16
N TYR A 402 -2.60 -0.14 -18.47
CA TYR A 402 -3.89 -0.59 -19.00
C TYR A 402 -4.23 -2.02 -18.56
N SER A 403 -5.52 -2.34 -18.57
CA SER A 403 -6.04 -3.64 -18.14
C SER A 403 -6.04 -4.66 -19.27
N PHE A 404 -5.81 -5.94 -18.94
CA PHE A 404 -6.10 -7.04 -19.87
C PHE A 404 -7.57 -7.08 -20.28
N GLY A 405 -8.47 -6.56 -19.45
CA GLY A 405 -9.90 -6.45 -19.75
C GLY A 405 -10.23 -5.53 -20.93
N GLU A 406 -9.31 -4.61 -21.32
CA GLU A 406 -9.51 -3.67 -22.43
C GLU A 406 -9.32 -4.34 -23.81
N PHE A 407 -8.61 -5.49 -23.87
CA PHE A 407 -8.37 -6.23 -25.10
C PHE A 407 -9.58 -7.08 -25.52
N LYS A 408 -10.48 -6.50 -26.31
CA LYS A 408 -11.73 -7.14 -26.77
C LYS A 408 -11.51 -8.33 -27.71
N GLU A 409 -10.38 -8.39 -28.41
CA GLU A 409 -10.07 -9.44 -29.40
C GLU A 409 -9.61 -10.76 -28.80
N VAL A 410 -9.21 -10.75 -27.52
CA VAL A 410 -8.83 -11.96 -26.80
C VAL A 410 -10.09 -12.61 -26.23
N ARG A 411 -10.64 -13.60 -26.92
CA ARG A 411 -11.79 -14.39 -26.44
C ARG A 411 -11.45 -15.07 -25.10
N ASN A 412 -12.47 -15.30 -24.27
CA ASN A 412 -12.33 -15.92 -22.94
C ASN A 412 -11.71 -17.34 -22.96
N ASP A 413 -11.69 -18.01 -24.12
CA ASP A 413 -11.13 -19.34 -24.34
C ASP A 413 -9.65 -19.32 -24.79
N LYS A 414 -9.08 -18.15 -25.11
CA LYS A 414 -7.66 -18.04 -25.44
C LYS A 414 -6.79 -17.96 -24.17
N ASP A 415 -5.69 -18.69 -24.22
CA ASP A 415 -4.62 -18.60 -23.22
C ASP A 415 -4.01 -17.18 -23.26
N ILE A 416 -4.44 -16.32 -22.31
CA ILE A 416 -3.97 -14.92 -22.24
C ILE A 416 -2.47 -14.83 -22.00
N ARG A 417 -1.86 -15.83 -21.32
CA ARG A 417 -0.42 -15.90 -21.12
C ARG A 417 0.33 -16.03 -22.45
N LYS A 418 -0.17 -16.85 -23.38
CA LYS A 418 0.44 -16.96 -24.73
C LYS A 418 0.33 -15.64 -25.49
N SER A 419 -0.82 -14.96 -25.40
CA SER A 419 -1.03 -13.66 -26.04
C SER A 419 -0.10 -12.59 -25.45
N TYR A 420 0.10 -12.59 -24.14
CA TYR A 420 1.05 -11.70 -23.47
C TYR A 420 2.49 -12.00 -23.92
N LEU A 421 2.94 -13.26 -23.82
CA LEU A 421 4.30 -13.67 -24.19
C LEU A 421 4.63 -13.45 -25.68
N SER A 422 3.64 -13.47 -26.57
CA SER A 422 3.84 -13.15 -27.99
C SER A 422 4.00 -11.64 -28.27
N GLY A 423 3.87 -10.79 -27.25
CA GLY A 423 3.91 -9.34 -27.41
C GLY A 423 2.64 -8.71 -27.96
N ALA A 424 1.60 -9.51 -28.26
CA ALA A 424 0.34 -9.00 -28.82
C ALA A 424 -0.40 -8.03 -27.87
N MET A 425 -0.04 -8.02 -26.59
CA MET A 425 -0.65 -7.19 -25.55
C MET A 425 0.32 -6.11 -25.00
N GLY A 426 1.49 -5.93 -25.59
CA GLY A 426 2.53 -5.06 -25.05
C GLY A 426 3.17 -5.61 -23.77
N GLY A 427 3.96 -4.78 -23.09
CA GLY A 427 4.55 -5.08 -21.78
C GLY A 427 5.62 -6.16 -21.75
N VAL A 428 6.05 -6.68 -22.89
CA VAL A 428 7.15 -7.65 -23.01
C VAL A 428 8.43 -6.95 -23.44
N PRO A 429 9.62 -7.47 -23.03
CA PRO A 429 10.89 -6.91 -23.46
C PRO A 429 11.05 -6.98 -24.99
N ASN A 430 11.36 -5.86 -25.62
CA ASN A 430 11.75 -5.84 -27.03
C ASN A 430 13.25 -6.11 -27.13
N ILE A 431 13.62 -7.39 -27.29
CA ILE A 431 15.01 -7.81 -27.42
C ILE A 431 15.36 -7.71 -28.91
N LEU A 432 16.14 -6.68 -29.24
CA LEU A 432 16.73 -6.56 -30.57
C LEU A 432 17.79 -7.65 -30.70
N GLY A 433 17.50 -8.68 -31.51
CA GLY A 433 18.43 -9.74 -31.87
C GLY A 433 19.42 -9.30 -32.94
#